data_01eb2c2852771f526cc2e2d55385afaa
#
_entry.id   01eb2c2852771f526cc2e2d55385afaa
#
_cell.length_a   1.000
_cell.length_b   1.000
_cell.length_c   1.000
_cell.angle_alpha   90.00
_cell.angle_beta   90.00
_cell.angle_gamma   90.00
#
_symmetry.space_group_name_H-M   'P 1'
#
loop_
_entity.id
_entity.type
_entity.pdbx_description
1 polymer ?
#
loop_
_entity_poly.entity_id
_entity_poly.type
_entity_poly.pdbx_seq_one_letter_code
_entity_poly.pdbx_strand_id
1 'polypeptide(L)'
;IRDRRRSRGLGDVYKRQAQGKAVDLKRLGEKYDIDVEIVSPLLMGGEVISSTEIRRCVREGEIAKANEMLGYHFGFCLEVEHGFQRGRTWDFPTINQQIPKGRVMPKFGVYCSAVEIDGNKYAGVTNIGVKPTVHVETAPLAETFIMDYHGDLYGRKLKLELHEFLRPEKMFDSFDSLREEIAKNKEQTVRYFEENKI
;
A
#
# COMPACT_ATOMS: atom_id res chain seq x y z
N ILE A 1 -2.63 12.12 -28.02
CA ILE A 1 -1.52 11.66 -27.18
C ILE A 1 -0.26 12.32 -27.72
N ARG A 2 0.14 13.45 -27.15
CA ARG A 2 1.39 14.12 -27.53
C ARG A 2 2.53 13.58 -26.69
N ASP A 3 3.52 13.07 -27.40
CA ASP A 3 4.81 12.59 -26.91
C ASP A 3 5.46 13.61 -25.95
N ARG A 4 5.65 13.22 -24.68
CA ARG A 4 6.40 14.01 -23.70
C ARG A 4 7.89 13.83 -23.99
N ARG A 5 8.42 14.62 -24.92
CA ARG A 5 9.87 14.73 -25.08
C ARG A 5 10.46 15.24 -23.77
N ARG A 6 11.14 14.36 -23.04
CA ARG A 6 11.99 14.73 -21.92
C ARG A 6 13.18 15.51 -22.47
N SER A 7 13.14 16.82 -22.34
CA SER A 7 14.33 17.66 -22.50
C SER A 7 15.32 17.29 -21.43
N ARG A 8 16.39 16.61 -21.81
CA ARG A 8 17.58 16.39 -20.96
C ARG A 8 18.44 17.64 -21.04
N GLY A 9 18.61 18.28 -19.93
CA GLY A 9 19.52 19.38 -19.77
C GLY A 9 18.80 20.68 -19.49
N LEU A 10 19.07 21.14 -18.32
CA LEU A 10 19.17 22.53 -17.88
C LEU A 10 18.56 22.62 -16.47
N GLY A 11 19.44 22.85 -15.49
CA GLY A 11 19.07 23.07 -14.09
C GLY A 11 18.06 24.22 -13.88
N ASP A 12 17.83 25.04 -14.90
CA ASP A 12 16.85 26.13 -14.85
C ASP A 12 15.40 25.68 -15.05
N VAL A 13 15.16 24.50 -15.62
CA VAL A 13 13.80 23.94 -15.77
C VAL A 13 13.21 23.57 -14.41
N TYR A 14 14.02 23.14 -13.45
CA TYR A 14 13.56 22.78 -12.11
C TYR A 14 13.17 23.99 -11.25
N LYS A 15 13.81 25.13 -11.44
CA LYS A 15 13.49 26.36 -10.69
C LYS A 15 12.16 27.01 -11.07
N ARG A 16 11.61 26.69 -12.23
CA ARG A 16 10.33 27.21 -12.71
C ARG A 16 9.16 26.25 -12.56
N GLN A 17 9.39 25.03 -12.10
CA GLN A 17 8.31 24.09 -11.80
C GLN A 17 7.54 24.59 -10.57
N ALA A 18 6.20 24.63 -10.69
CA ALA A 18 5.27 25.08 -9.66
C ALA A 18 5.19 26.61 -9.40
N GLN A 19 5.66 27.47 -10.29
CA GLN A 19 5.44 28.92 -10.20
C GLN A 19 4.04 29.33 -10.72
N GLY A 20 3.44 28.54 -11.61
CA GLY A 20 2.09 28.80 -12.14
C GLY A 20 1.01 28.43 -11.12
N LYS A 21 0.17 29.36 -10.77
CA LYS A 21 -1.02 29.17 -9.93
C LYS A 21 -2.27 28.98 -10.80
N ALA A 22 -3.35 28.45 -10.23
CA ALA A 22 -4.64 28.31 -10.93
C ALA A 22 -5.14 29.63 -11.52
N VAL A 23 -4.87 30.75 -10.85
CA VAL A 23 -5.20 32.11 -11.34
C VAL A 23 -4.43 32.45 -12.61
N ASP A 24 -3.17 32.02 -12.76
CA ASP A 24 -2.38 32.24 -13.98
C ASP A 24 -2.95 31.45 -15.15
N LEU A 25 -3.50 30.26 -14.89
CA LEU A 25 -4.19 29.47 -15.92
C LEU A 25 -5.46 30.17 -16.44
N LYS A 26 -6.27 30.81 -15.57
CA LYS A 26 -7.43 31.60 -16.00
C LYS A 26 -6.99 32.73 -16.90
N ARG A 27 -6.01 33.52 -16.50
CA ARG A 27 -5.51 34.65 -17.32
C ARG A 27 -4.93 34.18 -18.67
N LEU A 28 -4.29 33.03 -18.72
CA LEU A 28 -3.79 32.45 -19.97
C LEU A 28 -4.94 31.92 -20.81
N GLY A 29 -5.97 31.33 -20.20
CA GLY A 29 -7.19 30.92 -20.88
C GLY A 29 -7.86 32.08 -21.62
N GLU A 30 -8.09 33.20 -20.93
CA GLU A 30 -8.64 34.43 -21.53
C GLU A 30 -7.80 34.93 -22.72
N LYS A 31 -6.47 34.88 -22.59
CA LYS A 31 -5.54 35.31 -23.66
C LYS A 31 -5.60 34.42 -24.90
N TYR A 32 -5.89 33.15 -24.77
CA TYR A 32 -5.85 32.16 -25.85
C TYR A 32 -7.24 31.61 -26.22
N ASP A 33 -8.32 32.24 -25.74
CA ASP A 33 -9.71 31.84 -25.96
C ASP A 33 -9.96 30.36 -25.57
N ILE A 34 -9.44 29.98 -24.37
CA ILE A 34 -9.57 28.65 -23.78
C ILE A 34 -10.38 28.79 -22.49
N ASP A 35 -11.48 28.07 -22.38
CA ASP A 35 -12.24 28.00 -21.15
C ASP A 35 -11.43 27.25 -20.03
N VAL A 36 -11.30 27.91 -18.87
CA VAL A 36 -10.57 27.37 -17.73
C VAL A 36 -11.48 27.30 -16.52
N GLU A 37 -11.83 26.09 -16.15
CA GLU A 37 -12.50 25.78 -14.88
C GLU A 37 -11.51 25.40 -13.78
N ILE A 38 -11.60 26.04 -12.63
CA ILE A 38 -10.78 25.70 -11.46
C ILE A 38 -11.65 24.92 -10.48
N VAL A 39 -11.40 23.62 -10.39
CA VAL A 39 -12.05 22.75 -9.41
C VAL A 39 -11.43 22.98 -8.02
N SER A 40 -12.28 23.22 -7.03
CA SER A 40 -11.85 23.38 -5.63
C SER A 40 -11.25 22.08 -5.10
N PRO A 41 -10.20 22.14 -4.24
CA PRO A 41 -9.68 20.97 -3.57
C PRO A 41 -10.75 20.27 -2.73
N LEU A 42 -10.74 18.94 -2.75
CA LEU A 42 -11.53 18.15 -1.81
C LEU A 42 -10.92 18.24 -0.42
N LEU A 43 -11.78 18.37 0.59
CA LEU A 43 -11.39 18.41 1.99
C LEU A 43 -11.92 17.20 2.73
N MET A 44 -11.14 16.69 3.67
CA MET A 44 -11.53 15.65 4.62
C MET A 44 -11.11 16.12 6.02
N GLY A 45 -12.06 16.29 6.94
CA GLY A 45 -11.77 16.82 8.26
C GLY A 45 -11.14 18.23 8.27
N GLY A 46 -11.34 19.03 7.22
CA GLY A 46 -10.72 20.36 7.06
C GLY A 46 -9.34 20.34 6.41
N GLU A 47 -8.76 19.18 6.17
CA GLU A 47 -7.48 19.00 5.46
C GLU A 47 -7.68 18.75 3.97
N VAL A 48 -6.79 19.30 3.13
CA VAL A 48 -6.84 19.09 1.68
C VAL A 48 -6.38 17.67 1.35
N ILE A 49 -7.22 16.92 0.64
CA ILE A 49 -6.84 15.63 0.08
C ILE A 49 -5.80 15.86 -1.02
N SER A 50 -4.58 15.36 -0.81
CA SER A 50 -3.48 15.49 -1.74
C SER A 50 -2.66 14.21 -1.83
N SER A 51 -2.02 14.00 -2.98
CA SER A 51 -1.12 12.85 -3.14
C SER A 51 0.09 12.88 -2.18
N THR A 52 0.49 14.05 -1.72
CA THR A 52 1.56 14.22 -0.71
C THR A 52 1.10 13.72 0.65
N GLU A 53 -0.10 14.12 1.07
CA GLU A 53 -0.67 13.71 2.35
C GLU A 53 -1.00 12.21 2.37
N ILE A 54 -1.60 11.69 1.29
CA ILE A 54 -1.86 10.25 1.16
C ILE A 54 -0.56 9.44 1.29
N ARG A 55 0.51 9.86 0.60
CA ARG A 55 1.82 9.16 0.72
C ARG A 55 2.41 9.27 2.12
N ARG A 56 2.20 10.39 2.83
CA ARG A 56 2.61 10.52 4.23
C ARG A 56 1.86 9.50 5.10
N CYS A 57 0.53 9.47 5.02
CA CYS A 57 -0.30 8.53 5.76
C CYS A 57 0.13 7.07 5.53
N VAL A 58 0.39 6.67 4.28
CA VAL A 58 0.87 5.32 3.97
C VAL A 58 2.22 5.03 4.63
N ARG A 59 3.20 5.95 4.58
CA ARG A 59 4.52 5.77 5.19
C ARG A 59 4.49 5.75 6.71
N GLU A 60 3.54 6.42 7.32
CA GLU A 60 3.38 6.50 8.77
C GLU A 60 2.48 5.39 9.34
N GLY A 61 1.86 4.58 8.47
CA GLY A 61 0.98 3.48 8.87
C GLY A 61 -0.47 3.92 9.13
N GLU A 62 -0.82 5.17 8.80
CA GLU A 62 -2.19 5.70 8.88
C GLU A 62 -3.03 5.21 7.69
N ILE A 63 -3.08 3.88 7.48
CA ILE A 63 -3.66 3.25 6.29
C ILE A 63 -5.16 3.53 6.18
N ALA A 64 -5.90 3.48 7.29
CA ALA A 64 -7.33 3.78 7.28
C ALA A 64 -7.60 5.20 6.75
N LYS A 65 -6.85 6.21 7.23
CA LYS A 65 -6.93 7.59 6.75
C LYS A 65 -6.53 7.72 5.28
N ALA A 66 -5.49 6.99 4.85
CA ALA A 66 -5.08 6.96 3.45
C ALA A 66 -6.17 6.38 2.54
N ASN A 67 -6.82 5.30 2.97
CA ASN A 67 -7.92 4.65 2.24
C ASN A 67 -9.13 5.57 2.11
N GLU A 68 -9.48 6.28 3.19
CA GLU A 68 -10.57 7.25 3.17
C GLU A 68 -10.29 8.38 2.17
N MET A 69 -9.06 8.93 2.17
CA MET A 69 -8.64 9.95 1.19
C MET A 69 -8.62 9.44 -0.24
N LEU A 70 -8.27 8.17 -0.47
CA LEU A 70 -8.22 7.53 -1.78
C LEU A 70 -9.60 7.17 -2.31
N GLY A 71 -10.57 6.90 -1.44
CA GLY A 71 -11.86 6.31 -1.80
C GLY A 71 -11.78 4.82 -2.19
N TYR A 72 -10.62 4.18 -1.95
CA TYR A 72 -10.39 2.75 -2.12
C TYR A 72 -9.23 2.28 -1.22
N HIS A 73 -9.10 0.95 -1.03
CA HIS A 73 -8.02 0.42 -0.20
C HIS A 73 -6.68 0.46 -0.92
N PHE A 74 -5.68 1.06 -0.28
CA PHE A 74 -4.30 1.07 -0.74
C PHE A 74 -3.74 -0.36 -0.77
N GLY A 75 -2.96 -0.67 -1.81
CA GLY A 75 -2.40 -2.01 -1.91
C GLY A 75 -1.54 -2.21 -3.15
N PHE A 76 -1.27 -3.49 -3.43
CA PHE A 76 -0.39 -3.92 -4.50
C PHE A 76 -1.05 -5.04 -5.31
N CYS A 77 -0.75 -5.09 -6.59
CA CYS A 77 -1.06 -6.24 -7.44
C CYS A 77 0.27 -6.85 -7.89
N LEU A 78 0.70 -7.93 -7.21
CA LEU A 78 2.04 -8.51 -7.35
C LEU A 78 1.94 -10.02 -7.49
N GLU A 79 2.98 -10.61 -8.10
CA GLU A 79 3.12 -12.05 -8.24
C GLU A 79 3.43 -12.71 -6.89
N VAL A 80 2.86 -13.89 -6.66
CA VAL A 80 3.16 -14.72 -5.50
C VAL A 80 4.41 -15.52 -5.78
N GLU A 81 5.46 -15.24 -5.02
CA GLU A 81 6.77 -15.88 -5.13
C GLU A 81 6.94 -17.04 -4.14
N HIS A 82 7.83 -17.98 -4.47
CA HIS A 82 8.24 -19.02 -3.55
C HIS A 82 9.08 -18.41 -2.42
N GLY A 83 8.54 -18.43 -1.18
CA GLY A 83 9.27 -18.06 0.01
C GLY A 83 10.07 -19.24 0.60
N PHE A 84 10.71 -19.04 1.76
CA PHE A 84 11.45 -20.09 2.47
C PHE A 84 10.56 -21.19 3.07
N GLN A 85 9.26 -21.18 2.80
CA GLN A 85 8.24 -22.18 3.19
C GLN A 85 8.18 -22.49 4.71
N ARG A 86 8.78 -21.65 5.57
CA ARG A 86 8.77 -21.85 7.02
C ARG A 86 7.35 -21.85 7.62
N GLY A 87 6.41 -21.12 7.02
CA GLY A 87 5.01 -21.09 7.46
C GLY A 87 4.28 -22.43 7.27
N ARG A 88 4.72 -23.30 6.36
CA ARG A 88 4.11 -24.64 6.18
C ARG A 88 4.35 -25.56 7.38
N THR A 89 5.47 -25.41 8.06
CA THR A 89 5.78 -26.20 9.28
C THR A 89 5.01 -25.73 10.50
N TRP A 90 4.31 -24.57 10.40
CA TRP A 90 3.71 -23.87 11.53
C TRP A 90 2.19 -23.71 11.43
N ASP A 91 1.51 -24.43 10.53
CA ASP A 91 0.08 -24.34 10.24
C ASP A 91 -0.42 -22.93 9.85
N PHE A 92 0.50 -22.04 9.44
CA PHE A 92 0.20 -20.70 8.94
C PHE A 92 0.84 -20.48 7.57
N PRO A 93 0.35 -21.13 6.50
CA PRO A 93 0.90 -20.94 5.18
C PRO A 93 0.71 -19.50 4.73
N THR A 94 1.80 -18.83 4.35
CA THR A 94 1.80 -17.46 3.86
C THR A 94 2.16 -17.42 2.38
N ILE A 95 1.54 -16.50 1.65
CA ILE A 95 2.04 -16.06 0.35
C ILE A 95 3.08 -14.97 0.52
N ASN A 96 4.03 -14.91 -0.40
CA ASN A 96 5.11 -13.93 -0.43
C ASN A 96 4.98 -13.10 -1.70
N GLN A 97 4.94 -11.77 -1.56
CA GLN A 97 4.85 -10.84 -2.68
C GLN A 97 5.93 -9.77 -2.52
N GLN A 98 6.88 -9.73 -3.45
CA GLN A 98 7.98 -8.76 -3.40
C GLN A 98 7.51 -7.38 -3.85
N ILE A 99 7.74 -6.35 -3.02
CA ILE A 99 7.34 -4.98 -3.33
C ILE A 99 8.45 -4.31 -4.16
N PRO A 100 8.19 -3.91 -5.42
CA PRO A 100 9.21 -3.32 -6.30
C PRO A 100 9.71 -1.98 -5.80
N LYS A 101 10.98 -1.68 -6.06
CA LYS A 101 11.56 -0.34 -5.82
C LYS A 101 10.74 0.74 -6.56
N GLY A 102 10.60 1.92 -5.94
CA GLY A 102 9.89 3.07 -6.52
C GLY A 102 8.38 3.11 -6.22
N ARG A 103 7.83 2.10 -5.55
CA ARG A 103 6.47 2.17 -4.98
C ARG A 103 6.46 2.97 -3.69
N VAL A 104 5.30 3.53 -3.34
CA VAL A 104 5.10 4.10 -2.00
C VAL A 104 5.14 2.94 -1.00
N MET A 105 6.13 3.00 -0.10
CA MET A 105 6.33 1.95 0.90
C MET A 105 5.49 2.24 2.13
N PRO A 106 4.62 1.31 2.55
CA PRO A 106 3.95 1.39 3.83
C PRO A 106 4.95 1.28 4.98
N LYS A 107 4.57 1.77 6.14
CA LYS A 107 5.31 1.53 7.38
C LYS A 107 5.51 0.04 7.58
N PHE A 108 6.70 -0.39 7.97
CA PHE A 108 6.95 -1.79 8.27
C PHE A 108 6.17 -2.25 9.51
N GLY A 109 5.57 -3.43 9.41
CA GLY A 109 4.73 -3.99 10.46
C GLY A 109 3.60 -4.86 9.92
N VAL A 110 2.65 -5.15 10.79
CA VAL A 110 1.55 -6.07 10.54
C VAL A 110 0.27 -5.30 10.26
N TYR A 111 -0.47 -5.77 9.28
CA TYR A 111 -1.69 -5.15 8.76
C TYR A 111 -2.85 -6.14 8.73
N CYS A 112 -4.05 -5.65 9.03
CA CYS A 112 -5.29 -6.21 8.54
C CYS A 112 -5.34 -5.99 7.03
N SER A 113 -5.59 -7.04 6.25
CA SER A 113 -5.51 -7.02 4.79
C SER A 113 -6.57 -7.88 4.15
N ALA A 114 -6.78 -7.70 2.84
CA ALA A 114 -7.56 -8.60 2.00
C ALA A 114 -6.77 -9.01 0.77
N VAL A 115 -6.97 -10.25 0.33
CA VAL A 115 -6.43 -10.75 -0.93
C VAL A 115 -7.58 -11.11 -1.86
N GLU A 116 -7.54 -10.60 -3.08
CA GLU A 116 -8.53 -10.93 -4.11
C GLU A 116 -8.07 -12.16 -4.90
N ILE A 117 -8.87 -13.23 -4.87
CA ILE A 117 -8.61 -14.50 -5.53
C ILE A 117 -9.87 -14.90 -6.30
N ASP A 118 -9.77 -15.02 -7.63
CA ASP A 118 -10.87 -15.41 -8.51
C ASP A 118 -12.17 -14.59 -8.30
N GLY A 119 -12.00 -13.27 -8.04
CA GLY A 119 -13.10 -12.34 -7.82
C GLY A 119 -13.68 -12.35 -6.41
N ASN A 120 -13.19 -13.21 -5.51
CA ASN A 120 -13.56 -13.22 -4.09
C ASN A 120 -12.49 -12.57 -3.23
N LYS A 121 -12.91 -11.87 -2.18
CA LYS A 121 -12.01 -11.30 -1.18
C LYS A 121 -11.88 -12.23 0.02
N TYR A 122 -10.65 -12.49 0.40
CA TYR A 122 -10.28 -13.28 1.57
C TYR A 122 -9.56 -12.39 2.57
N ALA A 123 -9.99 -12.42 3.82
CA ALA A 123 -9.31 -11.73 4.90
C ALA A 123 -7.91 -12.29 5.11
N GLY A 124 -6.97 -11.42 5.47
CA GLY A 124 -5.59 -11.82 5.70
C GLY A 124 -4.87 -10.96 6.71
N VAL A 125 -3.82 -11.51 7.27
CA VAL A 125 -2.83 -10.79 8.09
C VAL A 125 -1.55 -10.68 7.30
N THR A 126 -1.12 -9.46 7.03
CA THR A 126 0.08 -9.19 6.21
C THR A 126 1.18 -8.56 7.06
N ASN A 127 2.35 -9.17 7.07
CA ASN A 127 3.57 -8.52 7.53
C ASN A 127 4.31 -7.89 6.36
N ILE A 128 4.61 -6.60 6.45
CA ILE A 128 5.47 -5.88 5.50
C ILE A 128 6.77 -5.56 6.19
N GLY A 129 7.87 -6.05 5.63
CA GLY A 129 9.20 -5.86 6.18
C GLY A 129 10.32 -6.23 5.24
N VAL A 130 11.54 -6.15 5.71
CA VAL A 130 12.75 -6.59 4.99
C VAL A 130 13.33 -7.80 5.69
N LYS A 131 13.50 -8.91 4.95
CA LYS A 131 14.22 -10.06 5.52
C LYS A 131 15.72 -9.72 5.59
N PRO A 132 16.36 -9.83 6.77
CA PRO A 132 17.80 -9.67 6.88
C PRO A 132 18.49 -10.84 6.17
N THR A 133 19.08 -10.59 5.01
CA THR A 133 20.00 -11.53 4.34
C THR A 133 21.39 -10.94 4.34
N VAL A 134 22.38 -11.76 4.64
CA VAL A 134 23.75 -11.35 4.99
C VAL A 134 24.53 -10.69 3.85
N HIS A 135 24.05 -10.72 2.59
CA HIS A 135 24.85 -10.27 1.44
C HIS A 135 24.09 -9.60 0.27
N VAL A 136 22.79 -9.32 0.35
CA VAL A 136 22.04 -8.68 -0.75
C VAL A 136 21.05 -7.65 -0.21
N GLU A 137 20.96 -6.48 -0.84
CA GLU A 137 19.85 -5.53 -0.63
C GLU A 137 18.53 -6.27 -0.95
N THR A 138 17.89 -6.79 0.08
CA THR A 138 16.59 -7.44 -0.07
C THR A 138 15.51 -6.41 -0.27
N ALA A 139 14.75 -6.57 -1.35
CA ALA A 139 13.55 -5.77 -1.54
C ALA A 139 12.52 -6.08 -0.43
N PRO A 140 11.74 -5.08 0.00
CA PRO A 140 10.67 -5.28 0.96
C PRO A 140 9.69 -6.33 0.47
N LEU A 141 9.19 -7.13 1.41
CA LEU A 141 8.31 -8.27 1.17
C LEU A 141 7.01 -8.09 1.93
N ALA A 142 5.89 -8.39 1.28
CA ALA A 142 4.61 -8.61 1.93
C ALA A 142 4.42 -10.11 2.12
N GLU A 143 4.38 -10.57 3.37
CA GLU A 143 4.06 -11.95 3.76
C GLU A 143 2.64 -11.97 4.28
N THR A 144 1.72 -12.61 3.55
CA THR A 144 0.31 -12.62 3.90
C THR A 144 -0.16 -14.02 4.25
N PHE A 145 -0.65 -14.20 5.48
CA PHE A 145 -1.49 -15.32 5.85
C PHE A 145 -2.92 -15.04 5.37
N ILE A 146 -3.47 -15.89 4.53
CA ILE A 146 -4.83 -15.77 4.00
C ILE A 146 -5.74 -16.69 4.83
N MET A 147 -6.80 -16.14 5.41
CA MET A 147 -7.75 -16.89 6.21
C MET A 147 -8.69 -17.70 5.30
N ASP A 148 -9.06 -18.88 5.76
CA ASP A 148 -10.07 -19.76 5.14
C ASP A 148 -9.82 -20.06 3.66
N TYR A 149 -8.57 -19.97 3.22
CA TYR A 149 -8.16 -20.32 1.87
C TYR A 149 -7.15 -21.47 1.88
N HIS A 150 -7.46 -22.49 1.08
CA HIS A 150 -6.60 -23.65 0.87
C HIS A 150 -6.40 -23.85 -0.63
N GLY A 151 -5.23 -23.56 -1.13
CA GLY A 151 -4.91 -23.71 -2.54
C GLY A 151 -3.50 -23.26 -2.88
N ASP A 152 -3.02 -23.61 -4.06
CA ASP A 152 -1.75 -23.16 -4.59
C ASP A 152 -1.94 -21.83 -5.34
N LEU A 153 -1.17 -20.83 -4.92
CA LEU A 153 -1.22 -19.48 -5.47
C LEU A 153 0.10 -19.03 -6.10
N TYR A 154 1.11 -19.90 -6.13
CA TYR A 154 2.41 -19.56 -6.69
C TYR A 154 2.33 -19.16 -8.16
N GLY A 155 3.10 -18.13 -8.54
CA GLY A 155 3.11 -17.57 -9.89
C GLY A 155 1.85 -16.78 -10.27
N ARG A 156 0.82 -16.78 -9.42
CA ARG A 156 -0.39 -15.97 -9.65
C ARG A 156 -0.14 -14.54 -9.25
N LYS A 157 -0.68 -13.62 -10.04
CA LYS A 157 -0.68 -12.20 -9.71
C LYS A 157 -1.94 -11.85 -8.94
N LEU A 158 -1.78 -11.53 -7.66
CA LEU A 158 -2.88 -11.29 -6.73
C LEU A 158 -2.86 -9.85 -6.24
N LYS A 159 -4.04 -9.29 -6.04
CA LYS A 159 -4.24 -7.99 -5.43
C LYS A 159 -4.28 -8.15 -3.92
N LEU A 160 -3.37 -7.49 -3.23
CA LEU A 160 -3.32 -7.33 -1.79
C LEU A 160 -3.80 -5.92 -1.45
N GLU A 161 -4.81 -5.80 -0.61
CA GLU A 161 -5.35 -4.55 -0.07
C GLU A 161 -4.99 -4.43 1.41
N LEU A 162 -4.47 -3.27 1.83
CA LEU A 162 -4.18 -2.97 3.24
C LEU A 162 -5.34 -2.16 3.82
N HIS A 163 -5.89 -2.62 4.93
CA HIS A 163 -7.05 -2.01 5.57
C HIS A 163 -6.67 -1.21 6.81
N GLU A 164 -5.96 -1.82 7.74
CA GLU A 164 -5.58 -1.20 9.00
C GLU A 164 -4.17 -1.63 9.43
N PHE A 165 -3.43 -0.73 10.07
CA PHE A 165 -2.13 -1.03 10.68
C PHE A 165 -2.35 -1.57 12.08
N LEU A 166 -2.00 -2.83 12.32
CA LEU A 166 -2.22 -3.49 13.61
C LEU A 166 -1.09 -3.20 14.61
N ARG A 167 0.16 -3.34 14.17
CA ARG A 167 1.34 -3.14 15.01
C ARG A 167 2.64 -3.05 14.21
N PRO A 168 3.73 -2.47 14.78
CA PRO A 168 5.07 -2.58 14.20
C PRO A 168 5.59 -4.02 14.24
N GLU A 169 6.69 -4.27 13.48
CA GLU A 169 7.43 -5.52 13.60
C GLU A 169 7.96 -5.69 15.03
N LYS A 170 7.96 -6.94 15.51
CA LYS A 170 8.38 -7.31 16.85
C LYS A 170 9.21 -8.58 16.78
N MET A 171 10.29 -8.62 17.54
CA MET A 171 11.04 -9.86 17.80
C MET A 171 10.33 -10.65 18.88
N PHE A 172 10.35 -11.97 18.75
CA PHE A 172 9.74 -12.90 19.72
C PHE A 172 10.81 -13.80 20.29
N ASP A 173 10.78 -13.98 21.61
CA ASP A 173 11.76 -14.79 22.35
C ASP A 173 11.46 -16.30 22.25
N SER A 174 10.23 -16.65 21.86
CA SER A 174 9.79 -18.02 21.69
C SER A 174 8.80 -18.18 20.55
N PHE A 175 8.67 -19.42 20.07
CA PHE A 175 7.67 -19.79 19.07
C PHE A 175 6.23 -19.61 19.61
N ASP A 176 6.01 -19.95 20.88
CA ASP A 176 4.69 -19.83 21.50
C ASP A 176 4.23 -18.37 21.56
N SER A 177 5.14 -17.44 21.93
CA SER A 177 4.81 -16.01 21.94
C SER A 177 4.51 -15.46 20.54
N LEU A 178 5.18 -15.95 19.50
CA LEU A 178 4.86 -15.63 18.11
C LEU A 178 3.46 -16.16 17.73
N ARG A 179 3.15 -17.39 18.10
CA ARG A 179 1.85 -18.03 17.80
C ARG A 179 0.70 -17.29 18.47
N GLU A 180 0.85 -16.92 19.73
CA GLU A 180 -0.15 -16.11 20.44
C GLU A 180 -0.38 -14.75 19.77
N GLU A 181 0.68 -14.09 19.33
CA GLU A 181 0.58 -12.80 18.67
C GLU A 181 -0.11 -12.91 17.30
N ILE A 182 0.21 -13.96 16.53
CA ILE A 182 -0.49 -14.24 15.25
C ILE A 182 -1.99 -14.49 15.52
N ALA A 183 -2.35 -15.23 16.55
CA ALA A 183 -3.74 -15.47 16.93
C ALA A 183 -4.46 -14.16 17.24
N LYS A 184 -3.87 -13.25 18.01
CA LYS A 184 -4.41 -11.92 18.30
C LYS A 184 -4.61 -11.10 17.02
N ASN A 185 -3.64 -11.10 16.12
CA ASN A 185 -3.76 -10.37 14.85
C ASN A 185 -4.87 -10.95 13.96
N LYS A 186 -5.09 -12.27 13.99
CA LYS A 186 -6.24 -12.92 13.32
C LYS A 186 -7.57 -12.44 13.90
N GLU A 187 -7.72 -12.48 15.22
CA GLU A 187 -8.94 -12.01 15.90
C GLU A 187 -9.24 -10.54 15.58
N GLN A 188 -8.23 -9.67 15.62
CA GLN A 188 -8.35 -8.27 15.25
C GLN A 188 -8.84 -8.12 13.80
N THR A 189 -8.26 -8.91 12.88
CA THR A 189 -8.63 -8.89 11.47
C THR A 189 -10.08 -9.37 11.27
N VAL A 190 -10.48 -10.48 11.88
CA VAL A 190 -11.87 -10.98 11.81
C VAL A 190 -12.85 -9.91 12.29
N ARG A 191 -12.59 -9.33 13.46
CA ARG A 191 -13.41 -8.25 14.02
C ARG A 191 -13.53 -7.06 13.06
N TYR A 192 -12.41 -6.63 12.47
CA TYR A 192 -12.40 -5.53 11.51
C TYR A 192 -13.32 -5.81 10.31
N PHE A 193 -13.25 -7.02 9.74
CA PHE A 193 -14.09 -7.40 8.60
C PHE A 193 -15.57 -7.51 8.95
N GLU A 194 -15.90 -8.04 10.13
CA GLU A 194 -17.28 -8.11 10.63
C GLU A 194 -17.89 -6.72 10.83
N GLU A 195 -17.15 -5.80 11.50
CA GLU A 195 -17.59 -4.43 11.77
C GLU A 195 -17.78 -3.61 10.49
N ASN A 196 -16.94 -3.82 9.48
CA ASN A 196 -16.99 -3.10 8.21
C ASN A 196 -17.81 -3.80 7.11
N LYS A 197 -18.35 -4.98 7.37
CA LYS A 197 -19.18 -5.78 6.44
C LYS A 197 -18.49 -6.01 5.08
N ILE A 198 -17.23 -6.36 5.12
CA ILE A 198 -16.37 -6.59 3.96
C ILE A 198 -16.31 -8.09 3.65
#